data_a8e7c8275047c21ec9659df90d4056ff
#
_entry.id   a8e7c8275047c21ec9659df90d4056ff
#
_cell.length_a   1.000
_cell.length_b   1.000
_cell.length_c   1.000
_cell.angle_alpha   90.00
_cell.angle_beta   90.00
_cell.angle_gamma   90.00
#
_symmetry.space_group_name_H-M   'P 1'
#
loop_
_entity.id
_entity.type
_entity.pdbx_description
1 polymer ?
#
loop_
_entity_poly.entity_id
_entity_poly.type
_entity_poly.pdbx_seq_one_letter_code
_entity_poly.pdbx_strand_id
1 'polypeptide(L)'
;TLSGGEAQRIRLATQIGSGLVGVAYILDEPSIGLHQRDNDKLLGALMRLRDLGNSLIVVEHDEDTMRAADCVIDIGPGAGEHGGQLVAMGTAEDLMKNEQSVTGAYLSGRLKIPVPEVRKEPTGFLHIKGAAENNLKHIDVDIPLGVMTCVTGVSGSGKSSLINEILYKRLARDLNRARII
;
A
#
# COMPACT_ATOMS: atom_id res chain seq x y z
N THR A 1 -13.46 14.20 6.76
CA THR A 1 -12.75 14.38 5.48
C THR A 1 -12.22 13.04 5.04
N LEU A 2 -12.59 12.60 3.84
CA LEU A 2 -12.11 11.36 3.26
C LEU A 2 -10.60 11.47 2.92
N SER A 3 -9.84 10.42 3.17
CA SER A 3 -8.48 10.31 2.64
C SER A 3 -8.52 10.17 1.11
N GLY A 4 -7.43 10.51 0.42
CA GLY A 4 -7.36 10.37 -1.05
C GLY A 4 -7.70 8.95 -1.53
N GLY A 5 -7.22 7.92 -0.82
CA GLY A 5 -7.54 6.53 -1.12
C GLY A 5 -9.01 6.15 -0.90
N GLU A 6 -9.67 6.72 0.10
CA GLU A 6 -11.11 6.51 0.32
C GLU A 6 -11.96 7.14 -0.79
N ALA A 7 -11.59 8.35 -1.24
CA ALA A 7 -12.27 9.02 -2.35
C ALA A 7 -12.13 8.22 -3.66
N GLN A 8 -10.94 7.67 -3.93
CA GLN A 8 -10.69 6.84 -5.11
C GLN A 8 -11.50 5.53 -5.08
N ARG A 9 -11.60 4.89 -3.91
CA ARG A 9 -12.42 3.68 -3.71
C ARG A 9 -13.92 3.94 -3.90
N ILE A 10 -14.43 5.07 -3.43
CA ILE A 10 -15.82 5.47 -3.66
C ILE A 10 -16.08 5.66 -5.15
N ARG A 11 -15.17 6.33 -5.88
CA ARG A 11 -15.26 6.45 -7.34
C ARG A 11 -15.29 5.10 -8.02
N LEU A 12 -14.37 4.19 -7.66
CA LEU A 12 -14.31 2.85 -8.21
C LEU A 12 -15.61 2.07 -7.93
N ALA A 13 -16.13 2.12 -6.71
CA ALA A 13 -17.39 1.47 -6.34
C ALA A 13 -18.57 2.03 -7.15
N THR A 14 -18.61 3.35 -7.39
CA THR A 14 -19.63 3.99 -8.21
C THR A 14 -19.52 3.55 -9.68
N GLN A 15 -18.31 3.44 -10.19
CA GLN A 15 -18.06 2.98 -11.58
C GLN A 15 -18.45 1.51 -11.78
N ILE A 16 -18.15 0.64 -10.80
CA ILE A 16 -18.60 -0.76 -10.80
C ILE A 16 -20.13 -0.84 -10.81
N GLY A 17 -20.80 0.04 -10.04
CA GLY A 17 -22.26 0.11 -9.96
C GLY A 17 -22.92 0.70 -11.22
N SER A 18 -22.19 1.41 -12.09
CA SER A 18 -22.74 2.03 -13.30
C SER A 18 -23.06 1.03 -14.41
N GLY A 19 -22.48 -0.19 -14.38
CA GLY A 19 -22.70 -1.21 -15.37
C GLY A 19 -22.23 -0.85 -16.79
N LEU A 20 -21.34 0.15 -16.93
CA LEU A 20 -20.78 0.53 -18.22
C LEU A 20 -19.97 -0.60 -18.82
N VAL A 21 -20.14 -0.82 -20.11
CA VAL A 21 -19.47 -1.86 -20.90
C VAL A 21 -18.72 -1.21 -22.06
N GLY A 22 -17.55 -1.78 -22.41
CA GLY A 22 -16.74 -1.27 -23.52
C GLY A 22 -15.98 0.02 -23.20
N VAL A 23 -15.73 0.28 -21.92
CA VAL A 23 -15.00 1.45 -21.40
C VAL A 23 -13.56 1.07 -21.08
N ALA A 24 -12.63 2.00 -21.27
CA ALA A 24 -11.26 1.88 -20.76
C ALA A 24 -11.12 2.63 -19.44
N TYR A 25 -10.75 1.90 -18.39
CA TYR A 25 -10.44 2.44 -17.06
C TYR A 25 -8.93 2.57 -16.91
N ILE A 26 -8.46 3.74 -16.50
CA ILE A 26 -7.06 4.00 -16.19
C ILE A 26 -6.98 4.34 -14.71
N LEU A 27 -6.24 3.53 -13.95
CA LEU A 27 -6.10 3.62 -12.51
C LEU A 27 -4.62 3.74 -12.16
N ASP A 28 -4.29 4.72 -11.32
CA ASP A 28 -2.93 4.96 -10.84
C ASP A 28 -2.86 4.62 -9.35
N GLU A 29 -2.07 3.59 -9.02
CA GLU A 29 -1.84 3.07 -7.67
C GLU A 29 -3.12 2.92 -6.82
N PRO A 30 -4.17 2.22 -7.30
CA PRO A 30 -5.44 2.11 -6.57
C PRO A 30 -5.33 1.34 -5.25
N SER A 31 -4.27 0.54 -5.05
CA SER A 31 -4.00 -0.20 -3.81
C SER A 31 -3.32 0.63 -2.71
N ILE A 32 -2.86 1.86 -3.02
CA ILE A 32 -2.07 2.65 -2.09
C ILE A 32 -2.77 2.87 -0.74
N GLY A 33 -2.07 2.57 0.35
CA GLY A 33 -2.59 2.71 1.71
C GLY A 33 -3.65 1.67 2.12
N LEU A 34 -3.90 0.65 1.29
CA LEU A 34 -4.77 -0.46 1.63
C LEU A 34 -4.05 -1.48 2.53
N HIS A 35 -4.81 -2.08 3.44
CA HIS A 35 -4.40 -3.31 4.09
C HIS A 35 -4.58 -4.49 3.12
N GLN A 36 -3.75 -5.55 3.25
CA GLN A 36 -3.78 -6.74 2.39
C GLN A 36 -5.22 -7.28 2.19
N ARG A 37 -5.99 -7.43 3.26
CA ARG A 37 -7.39 -7.87 3.22
C ARG A 37 -8.30 -7.00 2.34
N ASP A 38 -8.03 -5.69 2.27
CA ASP A 38 -8.82 -4.77 1.47
C ASP A 38 -8.34 -4.77 0.01
N ASN A 39 -7.07 -5.12 -0.23
CA ASN A 39 -6.50 -5.31 -1.55
C ASN A 39 -7.18 -6.44 -2.31
N ASP A 40 -7.48 -7.56 -1.65
CA ASP A 40 -8.24 -8.68 -2.25
C ASP A 40 -9.61 -8.24 -2.77
N LYS A 41 -10.29 -7.37 -2.02
CA LYS A 41 -11.60 -6.82 -2.44
C LYS A 41 -11.47 -5.90 -3.64
N LEU A 42 -10.43 -5.05 -3.65
CA LEU A 42 -10.12 -4.18 -4.79
C LEU A 42 -9.85 -5.02 -6.03
N LEU A 43 -8.96 -5.99 -5.93
CA LEU A 43 -8.62 -6.89 -7.03
C LEU A 43 -9.86 -7.62 -7.57
N GLY A 44 -10.69 -8.20 -6.69
CA GLY A 44 -11.94 -8.82 -7.09
C GLY A 44 -12.92 -7.86 -7.78
N ALA A 45 -12.90 -6.58 -7.44
CA ALA A 45 -13.71 -5.55 -8.08
C ALA A 45 -13.18 -5.19 -9.47
N LEU A 46 -11.85 -5.07 -9.62
CA LEU A 46 -11.20 -4.85 -10.93
C LEU A 46 -11.45 -6.01 -11.89
N MET A 47 -11.31 -7.25 -11.42
CA MET A 47 -11.60 -8.43 -12.21
C MET A 47 -13.04 -8.44 -12.72
N ARG A 48 -14.02 -8.11 -11.88
CA ARG A 48 -15.44 -7.98 -12.30
C ARG A 48 -15.63 -6.92 -13.37
N LEU A 49 -14.97 -5.75 -13.27
CA LEU A 49 -15.05 -4.72 -14.32
C LEU A 49 -14.51 -5.23 -15.66
N ARG A 50 -13.38 -5.96 -15.64
CA ARG A 50 -12.84 -6.61 -16.83
C ARG A 50 -13.84 -7.60 -17.43
N ASP A 51 -14.40 -8.47 -16.60
CA ASP A 51 -15.31 -9.54 -17.03
C ASP A 51 -16.63 -9.01 -17.61
N LEU A 52 -16.99 -7.76 -17.29
CA LEU A 52 -18.09 -7.02 -17.95
C LEU A 52 -17.74 -6.55 -19.38
N GLY A 53 -16.55 -6.81 -19.90
CA GLY A 53 -16.12 -6.42 -21.23
C GLY A 53 -15.42 -5.06 -21.29
N ASN A 54 -14.87 -4.59 -20.16
CA ASN A 54 -14.08 -3.36 -20.10
C ASN A 54 -12.59 -3.66 -20.23
N SER A 55 -11.83 -2.64 -20.62
CA SER A 55 -10.37 -2.66 -20.58
C SER A 55 -9.88 -1.93 -19.34
N LEU A 56 -8.95 -2.52 -18.61
CA LEU A 56 -8.34 -1.90 -17.42
C LEU A 56 -6.84 -1.72 -17.64
N ILE A 57 -6.36 -0.51 -17.42
CA ILE A 57 -4.94 -0.18 -17.36
C ILE A 57 -4.67 0.28 -15.95
N VAL A 58 -3.83 -0.46 -15.24
CA VAL A 58 -3.56 -0.22 -13.81
C VAL A 58 -2.07 -0.03 -13.65
N VAL A 59 -1.65 1.12 -13.10
CA VAL A 59 -0.28 1.33 -12.64
C VAL A 59 -0.21 0.80 -11.22
N GLU A 60 0.59 -0.22 -10.98
CA GLU A 60 0.65 -0.90 -9.69
C GLU A 60 2.03 -1.46 -9.39
N HIS A 61 2.29 -1.64 -8.07
CA HIS A 61 3.51 -2.24 -7.53
C HIS A 61 3.21 -3.47 -6.66
N ASP A 62 1.93 -3.78 -6.50
CA ASP A 62 1.46 -4.90 -5.70
C ASP A 62 1.63 -6.22 -6.46
N GLU A 63 2.24 -7.21 -5.82
CA GLU A 63 2.54 -8.52 -6.41
C GLU A 63 1.26 -9.27 -6.81
N ASP A 64 0.23 -9.26 -5.96
CA ASP A 64 -1.01 -10.01 -6.21
C ASP A 64 -1.75 -9.42 -7.43
N THR A 65 -1.74 -8.10 -7.57
CA THR A 65 -2.31 -7.41 -8.75
C THR A 65 -1.55 -7.74 -10.02
N MET A 66 -0.22 -7.74 -9.99
CA MET A 66 0.60 -8.12 -11.15
C MET A 66 0.37 -9.58 -11.56
N ARG A 67 0.25 -10.50 -10.59
CA ARG A 67 -0.02 -11.93 -10.88
C ARG A 67 -1.42 -12.18 -11.44
N ALA A 68 -2.40 -11.36 -11.08
CA ALA A 68 -3.77 -11.46 -11.56
C ALA A 68 -4.01 -10.77 -12.91
N ALA A 69 -3.06 -9.96 -13.37
CA ALA A 69 -3.17 -9.26 -14.64
C ALA A 69 -3.03 -10.22 -15.84
N ASP A 70 -3.83 -10.00 -16.88
CA ASP A 70 -3.74 -10.74 -18.14
C ASP A 70 -2.45 -10.37 -18.90
N CYS A 71 -1.96 -9.15 -18.72
CA CYS A 71 -0.71 -8.65 -19.30
C CYS A 71 -0.04 -7.65 -18.36
N VAL A 72 1.24 -7.81 -18.15
CA VAL A 72 2.10 -6.88 -17.41
C VAL A 72 3.06 -6.21 -18.38
N ILE A 73 3.20 -4.90 -18.28
CA ILE A 73 4.14 -4.08 -19.04
C ILE A 73 5.18 -3.55 -18.05
N ASP A 74 6.42 -3.99 -18.19
CA ASP A 74 7.52 -3.60 -17.31
C ASP A 74 8.36 -2.50 -17.97
N ILE A 75 8.38 -1.33 -17.34
CA ILE A 75 9.10 -0.14 -17.81
C ILE A 75 10.32 0.08 -16.91
N GLY A 76 11.47 0.24 -17.52
CA GLY A 76 12.73 0.41 -16.81
C GLY A 76 13.89 0.76 -17.73
N PRO A 77 15.12 0.23 -17.45
CA PRO A 77 15.51 -0.54 -16.26
C PRO A 77 15.69 0.31 -14.99
N GLY A 78 15.86 1.62 -15.12
CA GLY A 78 16.06 2.56 -14.02
C GLY A 78 15.01 3.67 -13.98
N ALA A 79 15.33 4.75 -13.28
CA ALA A 79 14.49 5.95 -13.18
C ALA A 79 15.09 7.14 -13.94
N GLY A 80 14.27 8.14 -14.28
CA GLY A 80 14.70 9.35 -14.99
C GLY A 80 15.34 9.02 -16.34
N GLU A 81 16.51 9.56 -16.60
CA GLU A 81 17.25 9.38 -17.87
C GLU A 81 17.65 7.93 -18.15
N HIS A 82 17.69 7.08 -17.12
CA HIS A 82 18.02 5.65 -17.22
C HIS A 82 16.77 4.75 -17.31
N GLY A 83 15.60 5.34 -17.40
CA GLY A 83 14.31 4.64 -17.51
C GLY A 83 13.66 4.81 -18.87
N GLY A 84 12.35 4.59 -18.91
CA GLY A 84 11.49 4.84 -20.07
C GLY A 84 11.61 3.82 -21.21
N GLN A 85 12.23 2.68 -20.97
CA GLN A 85 12.35 1.59 -21.94
C GLN A 85 11.36 0.46 -21.60
N LEU A 86 10.81 -0.16 -22.64
CA LEU A 86 10.06 -1.40 -22.47
C LEU A 86 11.04 -2.54 -22.20
N VAL A 87 11.07 -3.03 -20.95
CA VAL A 87 11.96 -4.12 -20.51
C VAL A 87 11.35 -5.48 -20.82
N ALA A 88 10.06 -5.63 -20.50
CA ALA A 88 9.30 -6.86 -20.73
C ALA A 88 7.82 -6.56 -20.92
N MET A 89 7.12 -7.46 -21.60
CA MET A 89 5.67 -7.42 -21.76
C MET A 89 5.15 -8.85 -21.92
N GLY A 90 4.11 -9.20 -21.18
CA GLY A 90 3.51 -10.53 -21.19
C GLY A 90 2.80 -10.86 -19.89
N THR A 91 2.61 -12.13 -19.60
CA THR A 91 2.09 -12.58 -18.30
C THR A 91 3.13 -12.38 -17.19
N ALA A 92 2.71 -12.48 -15.93
CA ALA A 92 3.65 -12.46 -14.80
C ALA A 92 4.74 -13.55 -14.93
N GLU A 93 4.36 -14.74 -15.44
CA GLU A 93 5.28 -15.85 -15.71
C GLU A 93 6.31 -15.52 -16.79
N ASP A 94 5.93 -14.74 -17.80
CA ASP A 94 6.86 -14.31 -18.86
C ASP A 94 7.88 -13.32 -18.29
N LEU A 95 7.44 -12.39 -17.44
CA LEU A 95 8.34 -11.47 -16.75
C LEU A 95 9.31 -12.22 -15.83
N MET A 96 8.84 -13.22 -15.09
CA MET A 96 9.69 -14.03 -14.19
C MET A 96 10.82 -14.75 -14.93
N LYS A 97 10.63 -15.09 -16.20
CA LYS A 97 11.66 -15.72 -17.05
C LYS A 97 12.64 -14.72 -17.65
N ASN A 98 12.29 -13.44 -17.71
CA ASN A 98 13.13 -12.42 -18.28
C ASN A 98 14.24 -12.02 -17.28
N GLU A 99 15.50 -12.23 -17.65
CA GLU A 99 16.65 -11.91 -16.80
C GLU A 99 16.90 -10.41 -16.64
N GLN A 100 16.42 -9.58 -17.58
CA GLN A 100 16.58 -8.14 -17.53
C GLN A 100 15.50 -7.44 -16.70
N SER A 101 14.39 -8.14 -16.43
CA SER A 101 13.30 -7.60 -15.63
C SER A 101 13.60 -7.66 -14.14
N VAL A 102 13.79 -6.50 -13.51
CA VAL A 102 13.90 -6.38 -12.05
C VAL A 102 12.59 -6.80 -11.38
N THR A 103 11.46 -6.40 -11.94
CA THR A 103 10.12 -6.81 -11.48
C THR A 103 9.99 -8.34 -11.54
N GLY A 104 10.36 -8.96 -12.67
CA GLY A 104 10.36 -10.41 -12.82
C GLY A 104 11.32 -11.13 -11.87
N ALA A 105 12.45 -10.51 -11.54
CA ALA A 105 13.39 -11.06 -10.57
C ALA A 105 12.79 -11.10 -9.14
N TYR A 106 12.05 -10.08 -8.73
CA TYR A 106 11.33 -10.08 -7.45
C TYR A 106 10.14 -11.04 -7.46
N LEU A 107 9.30 -11.03 -8.50
CA LEU A 107 8.16 -11.94 -8.63
C LEU A 107 8.57 -13.42 -8.61
N SER A 108 9.74 -13.76 -9.17
CA SER A 108 10.27 -15.12 -9.18
C SER A 108 11.02 -15.51 -7.90
N GLY A 109 11.29 -14.54 -7.01
CA GLY A 109 12.11 -14.74 -5.82
C GLY A 109 13.63 -14.83 -6.10
N ARG A 110 14.10 -14.60 -7.34
CA ARG A 110 15.53 -14.47 -7.66
C ARG A 110 16.17 -13.30 -6.92
N LEU A 111 15.42 -12.20 -6.77
CA LEU A 111 15.72 -11.09 -5.88
C LEU A 111 14.72 -11.06 -4.74
N LYS A 112 15.21 -10.75 -3.56
CA LYS A 112 14.37 -10.53 -2.36
C LYS A 112 15.07 -9.57 -1.40
N ILE A 113 14.29 -8.83 -0.65
CA ILE A 113 14.80 -8.04 0.46
C ILE A 113 15.01 -9.00 1.64
N PRO A 114 16.26 -9.20 2.10
CA PRO A 114 16.52 -10.15 3.17
C PRO A 114 15.88 -9.67 4.49
N VAL A 115 15.26 -10.60 5.21
CA VAL A 115 14.83 -10.35 6.58
C VAL A 115 16.05 -10.52 7.49
N PRO A 116 16.40 -9.51 8.32
CA PRO A 116 17.54 -9.64 9.23
C PRO A 116 17.36 -10.81 10.21
N GLU A 117 18.37 -11.66 10.33
CA GLU A 117 18.37 -12.77 11.30
C GLU A 117 18.42 -12.23 12.73
N VAL A 118 19.20 -11.17 12.96
CA VAL A 118 19.34 -10.51 14.25
C VAL A 118 18.60 -9.18 14.22
N ARG A 119 17.67 -9.00 15.16
CA ARG A 119 16.95 -7.73 15.34
C ARG A 119 17.74 -6.81 16.24
N LYS A 120 17.66 -5.51 15.92
CA LYS A 120 18.26 -4.47 16.77
C LYS A 120 17.50 -4.38 18.10
N GLU A 121 18.24 -4.35 19.21
CA GLU A 121 17.65 -4.16 20.53
C GLU A 121 17.23 -2.70 20.74
N PRO A 122 16.07 -2.46 21.35
CA PRO A 122 15.62 -1.10 21.66
C PRO A 122 16.51 -0.46 22.75
N THR A 123 16.75 0.84 22.63
CA THR A 123 17.50 1.63 23.61
C THR A 123 16.62 2.13 24.75
N GLY A 124 15.32 1.97 24.67
CA GLY A 124 14.33 2.40 25.65
C GLY A 124 12.92 2.26 25.08
N PHE A 125 11.93 2.72 25.83
CA PHE A 125 10.53 2.66 25.44
C PHE A 125 9.83 3.98 25.70
N LEU A 126 8.87 4.30 24.86
CA LEU A 126 7.91 5.37 25.01
C LEU A 126 6.58 4.75 25.40
N HIS A 127 6.10 5.06 26.61
CA HIS A 127 4.89 4.46 27.14
C HIS A 127 3.66 5.34 26.89
N ILE A 128 2.70 4.84 26.16
CA ILE A 128 1.38 5.43 26.01
C ILE A 128 0.43 4.64 26.92
N LYS A 129 -0.29 5.33 27.80
CA LYS A 129 -1.24 4.69 28.73
C LYS A 129 -2.63 5.25 28.56
N GLY A 130 -3.64 4.36 28.52
CA GLY A 130 -5.04 4.70 28.49
C GLY A 130 -5.47 5.43 27.21
N ALA A 131 -4.85 5.15 26.05
CA ALA A 131 -5.18 5.80 24.78
C ALA A 131 -6.63 5.52 24.39
N ALA A 132 -7.48 6.57 24.32
CA ALA A 132 -8.93 6.48 24.12
C ALA A 132 -9.45 7.41 23.02
N GLU A 133 -8.56 8.00 22.19
CA GLU A 133 -8.97 8.89 21.10
C GLU A 133 -9.72 8.12 20.01
N ASN A 134 -10.83 8.70 19.53
CA ASN A 134 -11.71 8.12 18.51
C ASN A 134 -12.19 6.70 18.88
N ASN A 135 -11.74 5.68 18.16
CA ASN A 135 -12.14 4.28 18.37
C ASN A 135 -11.21 3.48 19.26
N LEU A 136 -10.18 4.09 19.84
CA LEU A 136 -9.26 3.43 20.76
C LEU A 136 -9.96 3.09 22.09
N LYS A 137 -9.65 1.91 22.65
CA LYS A 137 -10.36 1.32 23.80
C LYS A 137 -9.53 1.38 25.08
N HIS A 138 -9.02 2.56 25.46
CA HIS A 138 -8.15 2.74 26.63
C HIS A 138 -6.94 1.81 26.59
N ILE A 139 -6.27 1.74 25.43
CA ILE A 139 -5.15 0.82 25.22
C ILE A 139 -3.85 1.39 25.79
N ASP A 140 -3.02 0.49 26.29
CA ASP A 140 -1.65 0.77 26.67
C ASP A 140 -0.72 0.25 25.57
N VAL A 141 0.27 1.05 25.15
CA VAL A 141 1.21 0.70 24.10
C VAL A 141 2.60 1.17 24.45
N ASP A 142 3.57 0.27 24.38
CA ASP A 142 4.98 0.56 24.51
C ASP A 142 5.64 0.64 23.14
N ILE A 143 6.16 1.80 22.78
CA ILE A 143 6.85 2.03 21.52
C ILE A 143 8.35 1.96 21.75
N PRO A 144 9.06 0.97 21.19
CA PRO A 144 10.49 0.81 21.37
C PRO A 144 11.27 1.93 20.64
N LEU A 145 12.29 2.47 21.29
CA LEU A 145 13.15 3.53 20.77
C LEU A 145 14.43 2.95 20.13
N GLY A 146 14.96 3.65 19.16
CA GLY A 146 16.19 3.28 18.48
C GLY A 146 16.06 2.14 17.48
N VAL A 147 14.85 1.67 17.21
CA VAL A 147 14.51 0.61 16.26
C VAL A 147 13.43 1.06 15.28
N MET A 148 13.23 0.33 14.20
CA MET A 148 12.10 0.56 13.30
C MET A 148 10.86 -0.15 13.84
N THR A 149 9.80 0.60 14.09
CA THR A 149 8.51 0.07 14.56
C THR A 149 7.45 0.23 13.49
N CYS A 150 6.78 -0.86 13.11
CA CYS A 150 5.63 -0.83 12.20
C CYS A 150 4.32 -0.83 13.00
N VAL A 151 3.43 0.12 12.67
CA VAL A 151 2.06 0.14 13.18
C VAL A 151 1.13 -0.30 12.04
N THR A 152 0.51 -1.45 12.19
CA THR A 152 -0.30 -2.09 11.14
C THR A 152 -1.73 -2.37 11.61
N GLY A 153 -2.61 -2.69 10.69
CA GLY A 153 -4.01 -3.01 10.92
C GLY A 153 -4.90 -2.56 9.77
N VAL A 154 -6.13 -3.04 9.70
CA VAL A 154 -7.11 -2.67 8.67
C VAL A 154 -7.40 -1.17 8.64
N SER A 155 -7.94 -0.67 7.51
CA SER A 155 -8.37 0.73 7.41
C SER A 155 -9.39 1.05 8.51
N GLY A 156 -9.25 2.23 9.14
CA GLY A 156 -10.14 2.62 10.25
C GLY A 156 -9.86 1.96 11.59
N SER A 157 -8.82 1.13 11.75
CA SER A 157 -8.51 0.45 13.03
C SER A 157 -8.00 1.36 14.16
N GLY A 158 -7.69 2.63 13.89
CA GLY A 158 -7.21 3.58 14.90
C GLY A 158 -5.71 3.85 14.86
N LYS A 159 -4.97 3.37 13.84
CA LYS A 159 -3.53 3.61 13.71
C LYS A 159 -3.18 5.11 13.74
N SER A 160 -3.87 5.90 12.91
CA SER A 160 -3.64 7.36 12.86
C SER A 160 -4.08 8.05 14.16
N SER A 161 -5.11 7.56 14.84
CA SER A 161 -5.53 8.07 16.14
C SER A 161 -4.43 7.87 17.18
N LEU A 162 -3.81 6.69 17.22
CA LEU A 162 -2.72 6.41 18.14
C LEU A 162 -1.48 7.26 17.82
N ILE A 163 -1.05 7.29 16.56
CA ILE A 163 0.23 7.89 16.18
C ILE A 163 0.10 9.41 15.99
N ASN A 164 -0.85 9.89 15.18
CA ASN A 164 -0.94 11.31 14.85
C ASN A 164 -1.67 12.11 15.93
N GLU A 165 -2.82 11.61 16.41
CA GLU A 165 -3.64 12.37 17.35
C GLU A 165 -3.09 12.31 18.79
N ILE A 166 -2.55 11.18 19.23
CA ILE A 166 -2.02 11.03 20.57
C ILE A 166 -0.50 11.26 20.61
N LEU A 167 0.28 10.35 20.00
CA LEU A 167 1.73 10.35 20.16
C LEU A 167 2.37 11.61 19.60
N TYR A 168 2.12 11.92 18.32
CA TYR A 168 2.74 13.07 17.65
C TYR A 168 2.34 14.39 18.33
N LYS A 169 1.05 14.62 18.59
CA LYS A 169 0.59 15.85 19.23
C LYS A 169 1.19 16.00 20.64
N ARG A 170 1.26 14.92 21.41
CA ARG A 170 1.86 14.96 22.74
C ARG A 170 3.34 15.30 22.70
N LEU A 171 4.11 14.63 21.85
CA LEU A 171 5.54 14.89 21.71
C LEU A 171 5.82 16.30 21.17
N ALA A 172 5.08 16.76 20.16
CA ALA A 172 5.22 18.10 19.61
C ALA A 172 4.98 19.18 20.69
N ARG A 173 3.97 18.99 21.54
CA ARG A 173 3.70 19.90 22.67
C ARG A 173 4.80 19.85 23.72
N ASP A 174 5.18 18.67 24.17
CA ASP A 174 6.05 18.52 25.34
C ASP A 174 7.53 18.80 25.00
N LEU A 175 7.99 18.44 23.78
CA LEU A 175 9.37 18.64 23.35
C LEU A 175 9.59 19.95 22.59
N ASN A 176 8.68 20.32 21.70
CA ASN A 176 8.87 21.46 20.81
C ASN A 176 8.06 22.69 21.22
N ARG A 177 7.29 22.64 22.32
CA ARG A 177 6.37 23.68 22.79
C ARG A 177 5.41 24.14 21.69
N ALA A 178 5.09 23.26 20.74
CA ALA A 178 4.19 23.57 19.63
C ALA A 178 2.77 23.87 20.15
N ARG A 179 2.16 24.95 19.65
CA ARG A 179 0.73 25.15 19.83
C ARG A 179 0.02 24.20 18.88
N ILE A 180 -0.64 23.19 19.44
CA ILE A 180 -1.46 22.25 18.67
C ILE A 180 -2.89 22.74 18.76
N ILE A 181 -3.48 23.06 17.63
CA ILE A 181 -4.90 23.41 17.47
C ILE A 181 -5.71 22.14 17.29
#